data_bc22cfc8cf48250c08e1c9241ad0a7a5
#
_entry.id   bc22cfc8cf48250c08e1c9241ad0a7a5
#
_cell.length_a   1.000
_cell.length_b   1.000
_cell.length_c   1.000
_cell.angle_alpha   90.00
_cell.angle_beta   90.00
_cell.angle_gamma   90.00
#
_symmetry.space_group_name_H-M   'P 1'
#
loop_
_entity.id
_entity.type
_entity.pdbx_description
1 polymer ?
#
loop_
_entity_poly.entity_id
_entity_poly.type
_entity_poly.pdbx_seq_one_letter_code
_entity_poly.pdbx_strand_id
1 'polypeptide(L)'
;MSVREVKAVELEALMLATQLLQRARRADPRAGLWEAADVQWWWRRPRQSDEVEKLFWVDDEGPAAGVLLTSWNHDAWQCDPVVVPGAPGLQPKLVWTRAIEHATRLLETRFEIPVSDDDRAFTELAQRSGLDPGRQDFTAWMDAADRPTVSALPPRFVLVDRTQRPDTPHPLRPRNGDGVAQRLDQCPLYDPTLDLAVETADGVVAGYSLYWYDPTTGVGLVEPVRVEEEFRRRGLARAMLTDGIDRLFRRGAQRIKISYETNAAGGLYQSVGFRQTSSATWYQSFRN
;
A
#
# COMPACT_ATOMS: atom_id res chain seq x y z
N MET A 1 -31.11 -5.41 -3.03
CA MET A 1 -29.77 -5.82 -3.52
C MET A 1 -29.33 -7.02 -2.72
N SER A 2 -29.05 -8.16 -3.34
CA SER A 2 -28.52 -9.34 -2.65
C SER A 2 -27.00 -9.27 -2.63
N VAL A 3 -26.42 -9.30 -1.44
CA VAL A 3 -24.97 -9.39 -1.26
C VAL A 3 -24.61 -10.86 -1.14
N ARG A 4 -23.63 -11.34 -1.88
CA ARG A 4 -23.12 -12.70 -1.80
C ARG A 4 -21.66 -12.73 -1.33
N GLU A 5 -21.33 -13.68 -0.45
CA GLU A 5 -19.93 -13.95 -0.08
C GLU A 5 -19.29 -14.79 -1.18
N VAL A 6 -18.11 -14.39 -1.65
CA VAL A 6 -17.28 -15.10 -2.60
C VAL A 6 -15.87 -15.24 -2.05
N LYS A 7 -15.15 -16.26 -2.51
CA LYS A 7 -13.76 -16.51 -2.16
C LYS A 7 -12.91 -16.39 -3.40
N ALA A 8 -11.74 -15.79 -3.25
CA ALA A 8 -10.79 -15.64 -4.35
C ALA A 8 -9.35 -15.82 -3.87
N VAL A 9 -8.48 -16.21 -4.77
CA VAL A 9 -7.03 -16.37 -4.58
C VAL A 9 -6.27 -15.69 -5.70
N GLU A 10 -4.97 -15.50 -5.53
CA GLU A 10 -4.06 -15.03 -6.57
C GLU A 10 -4.54 -13.72 -7.26
N LEU A 11 -4.46 -13.67 -8.59
CA LEU A 11 -4.82 -12.48 -9.38
C LEU A 11 -6.30 -12.11 -9.26
N GLU A 12 -7.19 -13.07 -9.12
CA GLU A 12 -8.61 -12.79 -8.91
C GLU A 12 -8.81 -12.02 -7.60
N ALA A 13 -8.15 -12.47 -6.53
CA ALA A 13 -8.21 -11.76 -5.24
C ALA A 13 -7.59 -10.36 -5.33
N LEU A 14 -6.47 -10.19 -6.06
CA LEU A 14 -5.87 -8.88 -6.29
C LEU A 14 -6.82 -7.93 -7.01
N MET A 15 -7.52 -8.41 -8.05
CA MET A 15 -8.47 -7.59 -8.81
C MET A 15 -9.69 -7.19 -7.97
N LEU A 16 -10.25 -8.13 -7.19
CA LEU A 16 -11.35 -7.83 -6.29
C LEU A 16 -10.94 -6.87 -5.17
N ALA A 17 -9.76 -7.04 -4.59
CA ALA A 17 -9.21 -6.12 -3.58
C ALA A 17 -8.97 -4.72 -4.16
N THR A 18 -8.44 -4.62 -5.39
CA THR A 18 -8.28 -3.36 -6.11
C THR A 18 -9.62 -2.63 -6.24
N GLN A 19 -10.66 -3.32 -6.76
CA GLN A 19 -11.99 -2.75 -6.94
C GLN A 19 -12.64 -2.34 -5.60
N LEU A 20 -12.48 -3.17 -4.57
CA LEU A 20 -12.98 -2.90 -3.22
C LEU A 20 -12.40 -1.60 -2.67
N LEU A 21 -11.06 -1.45 -2.70
CA LEU A 21 -10.37 -0.28 -2.17
C LEU A 21 -10.67 0.97 -2.99
N GLN A 22 -10.78 0.86 -4.31
CA GLN A 22 -11.25 1.95 -5.17
C GLN A 22 -12.67 2.41 -4.81
N ARG A 23 -13.57 1.45 -4.58
CA ARG A 23 -14.95 1.75 -4.18
C ARG A 23 -15.01 2.38 -2.80
N ALA A 24 -14.26 1.86 -1.83
CA ALA A 24 -14.16 2.43 -0.48
C ALA A 24 -13.65 3.88 -0.52
N ARG A 25 -12.58 4.13 -1.29
CA ARG A 25 -11.97 5.47 -1.43
C ARG A 25 -12.91 6.47 -2.13
N ARG A 26 -13.73 6.03 -3.08
CA ARG A 26 -14.74 6.89 -3.70
C ARG A 26 -15.91 7.20 -2.76
N ALA A 27 -16.30 6.23 -1.93
CA ALA A 27 -17.38 6.42 -0.96
C ALA A 27 -16.98 7.37 0.17
N ASP A 28 -15.75 7.29 0.64
CA ASP A 28 -15.18 8.23 1.61
C ASP A 28 -13.71 8.51 1.27
N PRO A 29 -13.40 9.75 0.86
CA PRO A 29 -12.04 10.15 0.51
C PRO A 29 -11.01 10.01 1.62
N ARG A 30 -11.38 9.82 2.86
CA ARG A 30 -10.47 9.74 4.03
C ARG A 30 -10.52 8.40 4.75
N ALA A 31 -11.55 7.57 4.53
CA ALA A 31 -11.70 6.30 5.23
C ALA A 31 -10.68 5.26 4.79
N GLY A 32 -10.36 4.37 5.73
CA GLY A 32 -9.54 3.19 5.50
C GLY A 32 -8.04 3.47 5.43
N LEU A 33 -7.28 2.40 5.61
CA LEU A 33 -5.81 2.44 5.69
C LEU A 33 -5.16 2.27 4.32
N TRP A 34 -5.80 1.53 3.40
CA TRP A 34 -5.16 1.07 2.19
C TRP A 34 -5.74 1.72 0.93
N GLU A 35 -4.87 1.93 -0.04
CA GLU A 35 -5.23 2.26 -1.41
C GLU A 35 -5.18 0.99 -2.29
N ALA A 36 -5.85 1.03 -3.42
CA ALA A 36 -5.74 -0.05 -4.41
C ALA A 36 -4.28 -0.32 -4.82
N ALA A 37 -3.45 0.72 -4.83
CA ALA A 37 -2.03 0.62 -5.11
C ALA A 37 -1.23 -0.12 -4.03
N ASP A 38 -1.65 -0.07 -2.74
CA ASP A 38 -0.96 -0.80 -1.67
C ASP A 38 -1.01 -2.31 -1.94
N VAL A 39 -2.17 -2.88 -2.26
CA VAL A 39 -2.31 -4.31 -2.54
C VAL A 39 -1.56 -4.73 -3.81
N GLN A 40 -1.48 -3.86 -4.80
CA GLN A 40 -0.69 -4.10 -6.00
C GLN A 40 0.82 -4.04 -5.71
N TRP A 41 1.26 -3.11 -4.87
CA TRP A 41 2.62 -3.11 -4.36
C TRP A 41 2.95 -4.37 -3.56
N TRP A 42 2.03 -4.90 -2.76
CA TRP A 42 2.23 -6.15 -2.03
C TRP A 42 2.38 -7.33 -2.99
N TRP A 43 1.72 -7.34 -4.11
CA TRP A 43 1.78 -8.37 -5.15
C TRP A 43 3.14 -8.51 -5.83
N ARG A 44 4.02 -7.51 -5.79
CA ARG A 44 5.32 -7.47 -6.49
C ARG A 44 6.23 -8.70 -6.30
N ARG A 45 6.02 -9.49 -5.28
CA ARG A 45 6.77 -10.72 -4.98
C ARG A 45 5.82 -11.84 -4.57
N PRO A 46 6.17 -13.13 -4.85
CA PRO A 46 5.40 -14.26 -4.36
C PRO A 46 5.30 -14.27 -2.84
N ARG A 47 4.12 -14.62 -2.33
CA ARG A 47 3.81 -14.74 -0.91
C ARG A 47 3.02 -16.02 -0.66
N GLN A 48 3.15 -16.59 0.53
CA GLN A 48 2.29 -17.70 0.97
C GLN A 48 0.80 -17.33 0.91
N SER A 49 0.49 -16.07 1.19
CA SER A 49 -0.87 -15.58 1.12
C SER A 49 -1.48 -15.56 -0.28
N ASP A 50 -0.72 -15.66 -1.36
CA ASP A 50 -1.28 -15.59 -2.71
C ASP A 50 -2.27 -16.72 -2.96
N GLU A 51 -1.97 -17.92 -2.49
CA GLU A 51 -2.80 -19.11 -2.61
C GLU A 51 -3.87 -19.25 -1.50
N VAL A 52 -3.84 -18.38 -0.49
CA VAL A 52 -4.82 -18.39 0.61
C VAL A 52 -6.07 -17.64 0.22
N GLU A 53 -7.25 -18.24 0.46
CA GLU A 53 -8.56 -17.65 0.17
C GLU A 53 -8.76 -16.31 0.91
N LYS A 54 -9.10 -15.25 0.15
CA LYS A 54 -9.64 -13.99 0.68
C LYS A 54 -11.16 -14.01 0.54
N LEU A 55 -11.85 -13.33 1.43
CA LEU A 55 -13.31 -13.23 1.38
C LEU A 55 -13.72 -11.88 0.80
N PHE A 56 -14.77 -11.90 -0.03
CA PHE A 56 -15.39 -10.69 -0.55
C PHE A 56 -16.90 -10.81 -0.47
N TRP A 57 -17.56 -9.71 -0.15
CA TRP A 57 -19.01 -9.56 -0.26
C TRP A 57 -19.30 -8.68 -1.48
N VAL A 58 -19.93 -9.29 -2.47
CA VAL A 58 -20.15 -8.67 -3.79
C VAL A 58 -21.62 -8.39 -3.97
N ASP A 59 -21.95 -7.16 -4.34
CA ASP A 59 -23.27 -6.71 -4.78
C ASP A 59 -23.27 -6.42 -6.30
N ASP A 60 -24.33 -5.77 -6.80
CA ASP A 60 -24.48 -5.45 -8.23
C ASP A 60 -23.45 -4.43 -8.74
N GLU A 61 -22.79 -3.67 -7.84
CA GLU A 61 -21.75 -2.68 -8.15
C GLU A 61 -20.31 -3.21 -7.97
N GLY A 62 -20.17 -4.46 -7.51
CA GLY A 62 -18.88 -5.10 -7.25
C GLY A 62 -18.60 -5.34 -5.76
N PRO A 63 -17.35 -5.51 -5.35
CA PRO A 63 -17.00 -5.78 -3.96
C PRO A 63 -17.38 -4.61 -3.04
N ALA A 64 -18.17 -4.91 -2.00
CA ALA A 64 -18.67 -3.96 -1.01
C ALA A 64 -18.02 -4.15 0.37
N ALA A 65 -17.46 -5.33 0.64
CA ALA A 65 -16.60 -5.61 1.78
C ALA A 65 -15.62 -6.74 1.44
N GLY A 66 -14.59 -6.91 2.26
CA GLY A 66 -13.63 -8.00 2.11
C GLY A 66 -12.83 -8.28 3.37
N VAL A 67 -12.21 -9.45 3.39
CA VAL A 67 -11.18 -9.85 4.33
C VAL A 67 -9.95 -10.23 3.53
N LEU A 68 -8.93 -9.39 3.57
CA LEU A 68 -7.67 -9.61 2.88
C LEU A 68 -6.69 -10.26 3.85
N LEU A 69 -5.96 -11.28 3.39
CA LEU A 69 -4.90 -11.95 4.15
C LEU A 69 -3.59 -11.76 3.42
N THR A 70 -2.58 -11.23 4.11
CA THR A 70 -1.24 -11.00 3.54
C THR A 70 -0.17 -11.60 4.45
N SER A 71 0.70 -12.45 3.89
CA SER A 71 1.89 -12.92 4.60
C SER A 71 3.07 -12.00 4.34
N TRP A 72 3.75 -11.57 5.40
CA TRP A 72 4.93 -10.70 5.27
C TRP A 72 6.24 -11.48 5.31
N ASN A 73 6.38 -12.33 6.31
CA ASN A 73 7.48 -13.27 6.51
C ASN A 73 6.88 -14.60 6.96
N HIS A 74 7.70 -15.62 7.20
CA HIS A 74 7.24 -16.97 7.54
C HIS A 74 6.18 -17.03 8.64
N ASP A 75 6.22 -16.11 9.63
CA ASP A 75 5.33 -16.14 10.79
C ASP A 75 4.52 -14.85 10.99
N ALA A 76 4.62 -13.89 10.07
CA ALA A 76 3.92 -12.62 10.19
C ALA A 76 2.78 -12.52 9.18
N TRP A 77 1.55 -12.57 9.66
CA TRP A 77 0.35 -12.45 8.87
C TRP A 77 -0.42 -11.19 9.24
N GLN A 78 -0.98 -10.57 8.24
CA GLN A 78 -1.88 -9.43 8.34
C GLN A 78 -3.26 -9.84 7.85
N CYS A 79 -4.28 -9.44 8.58
CA CYS A 79 -5.69 -9.63 8.23
C CYS A 79 -6.36 -8.24 8.17
N ASP A 80 -6.89 -7.88 7.01
CA ASP A 80 -7.52 -6.59 6.78
C ASP A 80 -9.01 -6.76 6.51
N PRO A 81 -9.88 -6.55 7.51
CA PRO A 81 -11.31 -6.38 7.26
C PRO A 81 -11.55 -5.00 6.63
N VAL A 82 -12.20 -4.98 5.47
CA VAL A 82 -12.54 -3.76 4.74
C VAL A 82 -14.05 -3.72 4.51
N VAL A 83 -14.66 -2.57 4.77
CA VAL A 83 -16.08 -2.32 4.46
C VAL A 83 -16.17 -0.99 3.71
N VAL A 84 -16.86 -1.00 2.58
CA VAL A 84 -17.15 0.24 1.85
C VAL A 84 -18.10 1.09 2.70
N PRO A 85 -17.74 2.35 3.02
CA PRO A 85 -18.61 3.24 3.79
C PRO A 85 -20.00 3.35 3.17
N GLY A 86 -21.04 3.12 3.98
CA GLY A 86 -22.42 3.20 3.55
C GLY A 86 -22.93 2.00 2.73
N ALA A 87 -22.16 0.93 2.56
CA ALA A 87 -22.58 -0.27 1.84
C ALA A 87 -23.85 -0.90 2.48
N PRO A 88 -24.95 -1.08 1.74
CA PRO A 88 -26.18 -1.60 2.30
C PRO A 88 -26.02 -3.04 2.82
N GLY A 89 -26.55 -3.32 4.01
CA GLY A 89 -26.60 -4.67 4.59
C GLY A 89 -25.27 -5.22 5.11
N LEU A 90 -24.18 -4.48 4.97
CA LEU A 90 -22.86 -4.88 5.46
C LEU A 90 -22.48 -4.03 6.69
N GLN A 91 -22.47 -4.67 7.85
CA GLN A 91 -22.04 -4.02 9.08
C GLN A 91 -20.58 -4.36 9.41
N PRO A 92 -19.77 -3.42 9.93
CA PRO A 92 -18.40 -3.66 10.34
C PRO A 92 -18.25 -4.88 11.25
N LYS A 93 -19.18 -5.09 12.18
CA LYS A 93 -19.19 -6.23 13.09
C LYS A 93 -19.27 -7.58 12.36
N LEU A 94 -20.08 -7.70 11.32
CA LEU A 94 -20.19 -8.94 10.54
C LEU A 94 -18.84 -9.27 9.87
N VAL A 95 -18.28 -8.28 9.18
CA VAL A 95 -17.01 -8.46 8.44
C VAL A 95 -15.86 -8.74 9.42
N TRP A 96 -15.81 -8.04 10.56
CA TRP A 96 -14.85 -8.29 11.62
C TRP A 96 -14.92 -9.71 12.17
N THR A 97 -16.12 -10.18 12.54
CA THR A 97 -16.31 -11.54 13.07
C THR A 97 -15.83 -12.57 12.05
N ARG A 98 -16.22 -12.40 10.77
CA ARG A 98 -15.77 -13.28 9.69
C ARG A 98 -14.26 -13.22 9.45
N ALA A 99 -13.63 -12.06 9.63
CA ALA A 99 -12.18 -11.89 9.51
C ALA A 99 -11.45 -12.72 10.58
N ILE A 100 -11.86 -12.60 11.84
CA ILE A 100 -11.27 -13.38 12.95
C ILE A 100 -11.45 -14.89 12.71
N GLU A 101 -12.70 -15.34 12.42
CA GLU A 101 -13.00 -16.75 12.14
C GLU A 101 -12.18 -17.30 10.98
N HIS A 102 -12.08 -16.54 9.88
CA HIS A 102 -11.39 -16.95 8.68
C HIS A 102 -9.87 -17.03 8.90
N ALA A 103 -9.28 -15.99 9.49
CA ALA A 103 -7.87 -15.97 9.84
C ALA A 103 -7.51 -17.09 10.83
N THR A 104 -8.27 -17.27 11.90
CA THR A 104 -8.02 -18.34 12.89
C THR A 104 -8.11 -19.73 12.28
N ARG A 105 -9.03 -19.95 11.34
CA ARG A 105 -9.19 -21.24 10.67
C ARG A 105 -8.05 -21.57 9.71
N LEU A 106 -7.51 -20.57 8.98
CA LEU A 106 -6.54 -20.78 7.93
C LEU A 106 -5.09 -20.61 8.38
N LEU A 107 -4.87 -19.84 9.42
CA LEU A 107 -3.53 -19.49 9.89
C LEU A 107 -3.21 -20.28 11.17
N GLU A 108 -2.12 -21.05 11.12
CA GLU A 108 -1.60 -21.75 12.30
C GLU A 108 -0.79 -20.84 13.23
N THR A 109 -0.57 -19.60 12.80
CA THR A 109 0.26 -18.60 13.47
C THR A 109 -0.56 -17.39 13.90
N ARG A 110 0.09 -16.50 14.65
CA ARG A 110 -0.49 -15.18 14.99
C ARG A 110 -0.69 -14.34 13.75
N PHE A 111 -1.74 -13.52 13.79
CA PHE A 111 -1.96 -12.48 12.79
C PHE A 111 -2.18 -11.13 13.46
N GLU A 112 -1.94 -10.08 12.71
CA GLU A 112 -2.15 -8.70 13.11
C GLU A 112 -3.30 -8.10 12.29
N ILE A 113 -4.09 -7.24 12.92
CA ILE A 113 -5.13 -6.44 12.27
C ILE A 113 -4.79 -4.98 12.46
N PRO A 114 -4.36 -4.26 11.41
CA PRO A 114 -4.19 -2.83 11.49
C PRO A 114 -5.54 -2.13 11.46
N VAL A 115 -5.74 -1.21 12.38
CA VAL A 115 -6.97 -0.42 12.52
C VAL A 115 -6.59 1.05 12.56
N SER A 116 -7.23 1.87 11.72
CA SER A 116 -7.08 3.33 11.80
C SER A 116 -7.57 3.82 13.15
N ASP A 117 -6.81 4.67 13.82
CA ASP A 117 -7.21 5.26 15.09
C ASP A 117 -8.46 6.16 14.94
N ASP A 118 -8.78 6.58 13.72
CA ASP A 118 -10.01 7.31 13.38
C ASP A 118 -11.22 6.39 13.17
N ASP A 119 -11.02 5.06 12.98
CA ASP A 119 -12.10 4.09 12.82
C ASP A 119 -12.59 3.55 14.18
N ARG A 120 -13.53 4.27 14.77
CA ARG A 120 -14.10 3.92 16.06
C ARG A 120 -14.76 2.53 16.07
N ALA A 121 -15.41 2.15 14.96
CA ALA A 121 -16.13 0.87 14.89
C ALA A 121 -15.15 -0.31 14.97
N PHE A 122 -14.09 -0.29 14.20
CA PHE A 122 -13.07 -1.34 14.24
C PHE A 122 -12.21 -1.28 15.51
N THR A 123 -11.91 -0.09 16.03
CA THR A 123 -11.20 0.07 17.32
C THR A 123 -11.96 -0.57 18.47
N GLU A 124 -13.28 -0.33 18.59
CA GLU A 124 -14.11 -0.98 19.59
C GLU A 124 -14.21 -2.50 19.41
N LEU A 125 -14.27 -2.98 18.16
CA LEU A 125 -14.30 -4.41 17.86
C LEU A 125 -12.97 -5.09 18.22
N ALA A 126 -11.83 -4.47 17.95
CA ALA A 126 -10.52 -4.99 18.33
C ALA A 126 -10.40 -5.15 19.85
N GLN A 127 -10.77 -4.12 20.59
CA GLN A 127 -10.76 -4.15 22.07
C GLN A 127 -11.70 -5.22 22.64
N ARG A 128 -12.93 -5.33 22.10
CA ARG A 128 -13.90 -6.35 22.55
C ARG A 128 -13.50 -7.78 22.18
N SER A 129 -12.70 -7.95 21.14
CA SER A 129 -12.17 -9.26 20.73
C SER A 129 -10.97 -9.70 21.56
N GLY A 130 -10.51 -8.87 22.50
CA GLY A 130 -9.36 -9.17 23.36
C GLY A 130 -8.03 -9.15 22.62
N LEU A 131 -7.91 -8.47 21.47
CA LEU A 131 -6.66 -8.32 20.75
C LEU A 131 -5.76 -7.31 21.46
N ASP A 132 -4.45 -7.61 21.52
CA ASP A 132 -3.46 -6.72 22.15
C ASP A 132 -3.04 -5.61 21.19
N PRO A 133 -3.05 -4.33 21.62
CA PRO A 133 -2.48 -3.25 20.82
C PRO A 133 -0.96 -3.41 20.74
N GLY A 134 -0.41 -3.33 19.53
CA GLY A 134 1.01 -3.45 19.23
C GLY A 134 1.62 -2.18 18.65
N ARG A 135 2.37 -2.31 17.56
CA ARG A 135 3.04 -1.20 16.87
C ARG A 135 2.05 -0.21 16.26
N GLN A 136 2.55 0.97 15.97
CA GLN A 136 1.81 2.01 15.24
C GLN A 136 2.51 2.37 13.92
N ASP A 137 1.70 2.64 12.92
CA ASP A 137 2.10 3.24 11.65
C ASP A 137 1.43 4.61 11.50
N PHE A 138 2.05 5.46 10.70
CA PHE A 138 1.55 6.80 10.44
C PHE A 138 1.23 6.98 8.95
N THR A 139 0.15 7.67 8.67
CA THR A 139 -0.25 8.06 7.33
C THR A 139 -0.12 9.58 7.17
N ALA A 140 0.49 10.00 6.06
CA ALA A 140 0.58 11.40 5.69
C ALA A 140 0.06 11.62 4.28
N TRP A 141 -0.55 12.78 4.08
CA TRP A 141 -1.11 13.20 2.81
C TRP A 141 -0.49 14.51 2.33
N MET A 142 -0.51 14.70 1.02
CA MET A 142 -0.17 15.94 0.34
C MET A 142 -1.26 16.26 -0.68
N ASP A 143 -1.80 17.47 -0.65
CA ASP A 143 -2.70 17.97 -1.68
C ASP A 143 -1.91 18.65 -2.82
N ALA A 144 -2.53 18.80 -3.99
CA ALA A 144 -1.89 19.40 -5.16
C ALA A 144 -1.37 20.83 -4.92
N ALA A 145 -2.01 21.56 -4.01
CA ALA A 145 -1.59 22.92 -3.61
C ALA A 145 -0.25 22.94 -2.84
N ASP A 146 0.10 21.83 -2.19
CA ASP A 146 1.34 21.68 -1.40
C ASP A 146 2.50 21.06 -2.21
N ARG A 147 2.33 20.89 -3.55
CA ARG A 147 3.33 20.32 -4.45
C ARG A 147 4.68 21.00 -4.30
N PRO A 148 5.75 20.27 -3.95
CA PRO A 148 7.08 20.85 -3.79
C PRO A 148 7.73 21.18 -5.13
N THR A 149 8.69 22.09 -5.10
CA THR A 149 9.62 22.27 -6.20
C THR A 149 10.52 21.03 -6.32
N VAL A 150 10.72 20.55 -7.55
CA VAL A 150 11.61 19.42 -7.82
C VAL A 150 13.04 19.77 -7.40
N SER A 151 13.62 18.95 -6.54
CA SER A 151 14.97 19.12 -6.03
C SER A 151 15.98 18.64 -7.07
N ALA A 152 17.03 19.44 -7.32
CA ALA A 152 18.10 19.04 -8.22
C ALA A 152 18.79 17.76 -7.71
N LEU A 153 19.10 16.86 -8.64
CA LEU A 153 19.92 15.70 -8.34
C LEU A 153 21.40 16.16 -8.23
N PRO A 154 22.17 15.66 -7.25
CA PRO A 154 23.59 16.00 -7.16
C PRO A 154 24.36 15.58 -8.42
N PRO A 155 25.41 16.32 -8.83
CA PRO A 155 26.29 15.92 -9.93
C PRO A 155 26.80 14.48 -9.74
N ARG A 156 27.01 13.74 -10.83
CA ARG A 156 27.39 12.32 -10.88
C ARG A 156 26.24 11.32 -10.69
N PHE A 157 25.01 11.77 -10.50
CA PHE A 157 23.85 10.90 -10.48
C PHE A 157 22.89 11.27 -11.60
N VAL A 158 22.21 10.27 -12.13
CA VAL A 158 21.17 10.43 -13.14
C VAL A 158 19.88 9.80 -12.63
N LEU A 159 18.78 10.50 -12.77
CA LEU A 159 17.44 9.94 -12.53
C LEU A 159 16.93 9.37 -13.85
N VAL A 160 16.55 8.11 -13.81
CA VAL A 160 15.95 7.37 -14.93
C VAL A 160 14.64 6.75 -14.50
N ASP A 161 13.73 6.51 -15.45
CA ASP A 161 12.58 5.66 -15.21
C ASP A 161 12.72 4.31 -15.96
N ARG A 162 11.83 3.38 -15.65
CA ARG A 162 11.92 2.01 -16.17
C ARG A 162 11.84 1.94 -17.69
N THR A 163 11.16 2.89 -18.34
CA THR A 163 11.08 2.93 -19.82
C THR A 163 12.43 3.19 -20.49
N GLN A 164 13.34 3.84 -19.78
CA GLN A 164 14.70 4.14 -20.24
C GLN A 164 15.69 2.98 -19.97
N ARG A 165 15.25 1.97 -19.21
CA ARG A 165 16.07 0.82 -18.81
C ARG A 165 15.32 -0.51 -18.97
N PRO A 166 14.65 -0.77 -20.13
CA PRO A 166 13.77 -1.94 -20.29
C PRO A 166 14.53 -3.27 -20.13
N ASP A 167 15.77 -3.33 -20.63
CA ASP A 167 16.55 -4.57 -20.71
C ASP A 167 17.47 -4.80 -19.49
N THR A 168 17.49 -3.89 -18.52
CA THR A 168 18.31 -4.06 -17.32
C THR A 168 17.55 -4.82 -16.23
N PRO A 169 18.24 -5.52 -15.31
CA PRO A 169 17.58 -6.09 -14.13
C PRO A 169 16.83 -5.03 -13.34
N HIS A 170 15.63 -5.38 -12.88
CA HIS A 170 14.81 -4.44 -12.12
C HIS A 170 15.50 -4.05 -10.80
N PRO A 171 15.55 -2.74 -10.41
CA PRO A 171 16.17 -2.29 -9.16
C PRO A 171 15.64 -2.97 -7.90
N LEU A 172 14.38 -3.43 -7.92
CA LEU A 172 13.74 -4.16 -6.83
C LEU A 172 14.19 -5.64 -6.73
N ARG A 173 14.79 -6.22 -7.79
CA ARG A 173 15.13 -7.65 -7.87
C ARG A 173 15.94 -8.19 -6.67
N PRO A 174 16.97 -7.49 -6.16
CA PRO A 174 17.77 -8.02 -5.04
C PRO A 174 16.97 -8.31 -3.76
N ARG A 175 15.80 -7.66 -3.59
CA ARG A 175 14.95 -7.78 -2.40
C ARG A 175 13.61 -8.47 -2.64
N ASN A 176 13.21 -8.61 -3.90
CA ASN A 176 11.89 -9.15 -4.25
C ASN A 176 11.94 -10.38 -5.16
N GLY A 177 13.13 -10.77 -5.61
CA GLY A 177 13.34 -11.94 -6.47
C GLY A 177 13.22 -11.61 -7.97
N ASP A 178 13.56 -12.59 -8.79
CA ASP A 178 13.68 -12.46 -10.25
C ASP A 178 12.34 -12.15 -10.94
N GLY A 179 11.22 -12.59 -10.37
CA GLY A 179 9.88 -12.40 -10.93
C GLY A 179 9.26 -11.02 -10.66
N VAL A 180 9.96 -10.07 -10.03
CA VAL A 180 9.38 -8.79 -9.63
C VAL A 180 8.83 -7.98 -10.81
N ALA A 181 9.55 -7.91 -11.93
CA ALA A 181 9.09 -7.18 -13.12
C ALA A 181 7.80 -7.79 -13.68
N GLN A 182 7.77 -9.13 -13.86
CA GLN A 182 6.58 -9.83 -14.34
C GLN A 182 5.36 -9.61 -13.43
N ARG A 183 5.57 -9.58 -12.10
CA ARG A 183 4.48 -9.35 -11.17
C ARG A 183 3.98 -7.91 -11.18
N LEU A 184 4.87 -6.93 -11.34
CA LEU A 184 4.48 -5.53 -11.53
C LEU A 184 3.67 -5.36 -12.81
N ASP A 185 4.05 -6.01 -13.91
CA ASP A 185 3.30 -5.98 -15.18
C ASP A 185 1.88 -6.57 -15.09
N GLN A 186 1.59 -7.39 -14.06
CA GLN A 186 0.25 -7.89 -13.76
C GLN A 186 -0.62 -6.86 -13.02
N CYS A 187 -0.02 -5.76 -12.53
CA CYS A 187 -0.68 -4.74 -11.73
C CYS A 187 -1.27 -3.63 -12.63
N PRO A 188 -2.60 -3.46 -12.72
CA PRO A 188 -3.20 -2.44 -13.60
C PRO A 188 -2.81 -0.99 -13.31
N LEU A 189 -2.36 -0.70 -12.07
CA LEU A 189 -1.92 0.64 -11.68
C LEU A 189 -0.40 0.84 -11.83
N TYR A 190 0.34 -0.20 -12.24
CA TYR A 190 1.77 -0.06 -12.48
C TYR A 190 2.03 0.74 -13.75
N ASP A 191 2.91 1.71 -13.63
CA ASP A 191 3.34 2.56 -14.74
C ASP A 191 4.88 2.67 -14.73
N PRO A 192 5.57 2.10 -15.73
CA PRO A 192 7.02 2.12 -15.77
C PRO A 192 7.64 3.52 -15.85
N THR A 193 6.89 4.55 -16.22
CA THR A 193 7.35 5.94 -16.18
C THR A 193 7.30 6.56 -14.77
N LEU A 194 6.63 5.88 -13.83
CA LEU A 194 6.56 6.22 -12.41
C LEU A 194 7.46 5.32 -11.54
N ASP A 195 8.21 4.42 -12.16
CA ASP A 195 9.19 3.54 -11.53
C ASP A 195 10.60 4.10 -11.75
N LEU A 196 11.10 4.81 -10.74
CA LEU A 196 12.30 5.63 -10.83
C LEU A 196 13.50 4.96 -10.18
N ALA A 197 14.66 5.13 -10.79
CA ALA A 197 15.95 4.81 -10.20
C ALA A 197 16.91 5.99 -10.30
N VAL A 198 17.78 6.13 -9.32
CA VAL A 198 18.95 7.00 -9.38
C VAL A 198 20.16 6.13 -9.61
N GLU A 199 20.90 6.41 -10.69
CA GLU A 199 22.10 5.70 -11.06
C GLU A 199 23.32 6.61 -10.96
N THR A 200 24.48 6.02 -10.69
CA THR A 200 25.78 6.67 -10.85
C THR A 200 26.18 6.72 -12.34
N ALA A 201 27.22 7.45 -12.68
CA ALA A 201 27.68 7.59 -14.08
C ALA A 201 28.13 6.24 -14.70
N ASP A 202 28.53 5.29 -13.89
CA ASP A 202 28.91 3.93 -14.27
C ASP A 202 27.76 2.91 -14.17
N GLY A 203 26.52 3.39 -13.96
CA GLY A 203 25.30 2.58 -14.04
C GLY A 203 24.96 1.80 -12.76
N VAL A 204 25.61 2.10 -11.63
CA VAL A 204 25.26 1.49 -10.34
C VAL A 204 23.99 2.13 -9.80
N VAL A 205 22.99 1.32 -9.42
CA VAL A 205 21.76 1.81 -8.80
C VAL A 205 22.03 2.30 -7.38
N ALA A 206 21.97 3.62 -7.18
CA ALA A 206 22.17 4.27 -5.89
C ALA A 206 20.89 4.37 -5.06
N GLY A 207 19.73 4.29 -5.70
CA GLY A 207 18.43 4.30 -5.06
C GLY A 207 17.30 4.09 -6.06
N TYR A 208 16.13 3.81 -5.55
CA TYR A 208 14.92 3.64 -6.36
C TYR A 208 13.67 4.09 -5.60
N SER A 209 12.63 4.42 -6.35
CA SER A 209 11.32 4.76 -5.81
C SER A 209 10.25 4.44 -6.84
N LEU A 210 9.09 3.98 -6.37
CA LEU A 210 7.95 3.67 -7.22
C LEU A 210 6.75 4.49 -6.77
N TYR A 211 6.04 5.03 -7.74
CA TYR A 211 4.87 5.86 -7.56
C TYR A 211 3.71 5.24 -8.30
N TRP A 212 2.55 5.28 -7.69
CA TRP A 212 1.34 4.69 -8.20
C TRP A 212 0.30 5.78 -8.39
N TYR A 213 -0.40 5.77 -9.50
CA TYR A 213 -1.52 6.66 -9.74
C TYR A 213 -2.77 5.85 -10.00
N ASP A 214 -3.80 6.06 -9.21
CA ASP A 214 -5.12 5.47 -9.43
C ASP A 214 -6.05 6.53 -10.05
N PRO A 215 -6.35 6.45 -11.36
CA PRO A 215 -7.25 7.40 -12.02
C PRO A 215 -8.70 7.28 -11.55
N THR A 216 -9.10 6.14 -10.97
CA THR A 216 -10.46 5.91 -10.46
C THR A 216 -10.73 6.73 -9.20
N THR A 217 -9.71 6.95 -8.38
CA THR A 217 -9.82 7.66 -7.10
C THR A 217 -9.15 9.03 -7.11
N GLY A 218 -8.32 9.30 -8.10
CA GLY A 218 -7.49 10.50 -8.17
C GLY A 218 -6.36 10.53 -7.13
N VAL A 219 -6.03 9.37 -6.55
CA VAL A 219 -5.00 9.26 -5.50
C VAL A 219 -3.69 8.78 -6.08
N GLY A 220 -2.60 9.44 -5.68
CA GLY A 220 -1.23 8.95 -5.82
C GLY A 220 -0.77 8.24 -4.55
N LEU A 221 0.03 7.17 -4.70
CA LEU A 221 0.71 6.51 -3.59
C LEU A 221 2.22 6.51 -3.84
N VAL A 222 3.00 6.72 -2.79
CA VAL A 222 4.46 6.63 -2.79
C VAL A 222 4.88 5.38 -2.03
N GLU A 223 5.33 4.35 -2.77
CA GLU A 223 5.77 3.09 -2.18
C GLU A 223 6.55 2.25 -3.21
N PRO A 224 7.84 1.96 -2.99
CA PRO A 224 8.72 2.38 -1.91
C PRO A 224 9.55 3.64 -2.25
N VAL A 225 10.31 4.14 -1.27
CA VAL A 225 11.45 5.05 -1.49
C VAL A 225 12.67 4.47 -0.78
N ARG A 226 13.74 4.22 -1.53
CA ARG A 226 14.95 3.65 -0.98
C ARG A 226 16.21 4.26 -1.56
N VAL A 227 17.20 4.48 -0.70
CA VAL A 227 18.58 4.82 -1.08
C VAL A 227 19.49 3.77 -0.46
N GLU A 228 20.39 3.20 -1.27
CA GLU A 228 21.35 2.21 -0.82
C GLU A 228 22.34 2.84 0.18
N GLU A 229 22.86 2.02 1.08
CA GLU A 229 23.52 2.50 2.31
C GLU A 229 24.71 3.42 2.03
N GLU A 230 25.55 3.03 1.08
CA GLU A 230 26.72 3.79 0.66
C GLU A 230 26.42 5.14 -0.01
N PHE A 231 25.17 5.33 -0.46
CA PHE A 231 24.73 6.57 -1.13
C PHE A 231 23.82 7.45 -0.26
N ARG A 232 23.57 7.06 0.98
CA ARG A 232 22.73 7.85 1.91
C ARG A 232 23.32 9.21 2.22
N ARG A 233 22.48 10.13 2.69
CA ARG A 233 22.84 11.49 3.13
C ARG A 233 23.42 12.37 2.04
N ARG A 234 23.12 12.05 0.76
CA ARG A 234 23.51 12.83 -0.42
C ARG A 234 22.35 13.55 -1.11
N GLY A 235 21.15 13.60 -0.49
CA GLY A 235 19.98 14.26 -1.05
C GLY A 235 19.18 13.43 -2.07
N LEU A 236 19.60 12.19 -2.39
CA LEU A 236 18.99 11.35 -3.43
C LEU A 236 17.52 11.02 -3.16
N ALA A 237 17.18 10.66 -1.92
CA ALA A 237 15.80 10.37 -1.55
C ALA A 237 14.88 11.57 -1.77
N ARG A 238 15.34 12.79 -1.42
CA ARG A 238 14.59 14.02 -1.64
C ARG A 238 14.40 14.31 -3.15
N ALA A 239 15.45 14.14 -3.94
CA ALA A 239 15.39 14.35 -5.40
C ALA A 239 14.39 13.39 -6.05
N MET A 240 14.49 12.07 -5.77
CA MET A 240 13.52 11.07 -6.26
C MET A 240 12.10 11.40 -5.81
N LEU A 241 11.93 11.71 -4.52
CA LEU A 241 10.61 11.96 -3.94
C LEU A 241 9.93 13.17 -4.56
N THR A 242 10.65 14.28 -4.73
CA THR A 242 10.08 15.50 -5.33
C THR A 242 9.81 15.35 -6.83
N ASP A 243 10.63 14.59 -7.58
CA ASP A 243 10.38 14.30 -9.00
C ASP A 243 9.15 13.39 -9.16
N GLY A 244 9.06 12.30 -8.40
CA GLY A 244 7.92 11.39 -8.48
C GLY A 244 6.60 12.04 -8.05
N ILE A 245 6.61 12.89 -7.03
CA ILE A 245 5.44 13.72 -6.64
C ILE A 245 5.02 14.63 -7.81
N ASP A 246 5.99 15.29 -8.46
CA ASP A 246 5.75 16.12 -9.63
C ASP A 246 5.09 15.33 -10.77
N ARG A 247 5.59 14.12 -11.05
CA ARG A 247 5.03 13.22 -12.06
C ARG A 247 3.59 12.79 -11.71
N LEU A 248 3.30 12.46 -10.44
CA LEU A 248 1.96 12.10 -10.00
C LEU A 248 0.96 13.25 -10.23
N PHE A 249 1.31 14.48 -9.85
CA PHE A 249 0.42 15.63 -10.06
C PHE A 249 0.24 15.97 -11.54
N ARG A 250 1.27 15.79 -12.37
CA ARG A 250 1.12 15.93 -13.83
C ARG A 250 0.22 14.86 -14.44
N ARG A 251 0.11 13.68 -13.81
CA ARG A 251 -0.83 12.61 -14.19
C ARG A 251 -2.26 12.87 -13.77
N GLY A 252 -2.50 13.89 -12.96
CA GLY A 252 -3.82 14.28 -12.48
C GLY A 252 -4.15 13.81 -11.07
N ALA A 253 -3.15 13.35 -10.30
CA ALA A 253 -3.36 13.08 -8.88
C ALA A 253 -3.90 14.35 -8.20
N GLN A 254 -4.98 14.21 -7.44
CA GLN A 254 -5.56 15.30 -6.65
C GLN A 254 -4.85 15.41 -5.30
N ARG A 255 -4.38 14.28 -4.79
CA ARG A 255 -3.64 14.14 -3.55
C ARG A 255 -2.78 12.90 -3.57
N ILE A 256 -1.76 12.88 -2.72
CA ILE A 256 -0.79 11.79 -2.64
C ILE A 256 -0.73 11.30 -1.20
N LYS A 257 -0.74 9.97 -1.02
CA LYS A 257 -0.59 9.29 0.25
C LYS A 257 0.81 8.70 0.40
N ILE A 258 1.28 8.67 1.63
CA ILE A 258 2.46 7.91 2.04
C ILE A 258 2.26 7.38 3.46
N SER A 259 2.76 6.17 3.74
CA SER A 259 2.76 5.60 5.08
C SER A 259 4.19 5.37 5.57
N TYR A 260 4.40 5.42 6.89
CA TYR A 260 5.73 5.24 7.48
C TYR A 260 5.63 4.79 8.94
N GLU A 261 6.70 4.12 9.40
CA GLU A 261 6.83 3.59 10.76
C GLU A 261 7.89 4.34 11.58
N THR A 262 8.81 5.07 10.93
CA THR A 262 9.96 5.65 11.62
C THR A 262 9.96 7.18 11.56
N ASN A 263 10.43 7.82 12.64
CA ASN A 263 10.59 9.27 12.69
C ASN A 263 11.51 9.81 11.59
N ALA A 264 12.51 9.03 11.18
CA ALA A 264 13.43 9.44 10.12
C ALA A 264 12.73 9.52 8.76
N ALA A 265 11.86 8.55 8.44
CA ALA A 265 11.03 8.58 7.24
C ALA A 265 10.01 9.72 7.31
N GLY A 266 9.30 9.86 8.44
CA GLY A 266 8.36 10.96 8.68
C GLY A 266 9.00 12.33 8.51
N GLY A 267 10.21 12.55 9.05
CA GLY A 267 10.96 13.80 8.88
C GLY A 267 11.31 14.11 7.42
N LEU A 268 11.67 13.09 6.63
CA LEU A 268 11.89 13.25 5.19
C LEU A 268 10.59 13.69 4.50
N TYR A 269 9.48 13.00 4.75
CA TYR A 269 8.20 13.26 4.09
C TYR A 269 7.62 14.63 4.48
N GLN A 270 7.68 15.00 5.74
CA GLN A 270 7.30 16.33 6.20
C GLN A 270 8.15 17.44 5.55
N SER A 271 9.47 17.19 5.36
CA SER A 271 10.38 18.16 4.74
C SER A 271 10.07 18.47 3.27
N VAL A 272 9.26 17.65 2.61
CA VAL A 272 8.81 17.87 1.22
C VAL A 272 7.33 18.23 1.13
N GLY A 273 6.63 18.42 2.26
CA GLY A 273 5.28 18.97 2.30
C GLY A 273 4.18 17.97 2.69
N PHE A 274 4.47 16.70 2.96
CA PHE A 274 3.47 15.79 3.52
C PHE A 274 3.08 16.21 4.94
N ARG A 275 1.79 16.06 5.26
CA ARG A 275 1.26 16.29 6.60
C ARG A 275 0.72 14.99 7.16
N GLN A 276 1.19 14.58 8.33
CA GLN A 276 0.60 13.46 9.05
C GLN A 276 -0.85 13.78 9.40
N THR A 277 -1.77 12.86 9.04
CA THR A 277 -3.21 13.06 9.22
C THR A 277 -3.84 12.01 10.12
N SER A 278 -3.26 10.80 10.16
CA SER A 278 -3.78 9.70 10.95
C SER A 278 -2.67 8.75 11.38
N SER A 279 -3.02 7.84 12.28
CA SER A 279 -2.21 6.70 12.69
C SER A 279 -3.05 5.43 12.63
N ALA A 280 -2.39 4.30 12.68
CA ALA A 280 -3.00 3.00 12.78
C ALA A 280 -2.33 2.18 13.86
N THR A 281 -3.13 1.55 14.70
CA THR A 281 -2.66 0.60 15.71
C THR A 281 -2.78 -0.82 15.16
N TRP A 282 -1.72 -1.60 15.26
CA TRP A 282 -1.68 -3.01 14.85
C TRP A 282 -2.04 -3.89 16.03
N TYR A 283 -3.26 -4.44 16.01
CA TYR A 283 -3.78 -5.33 17.05
C TYR A 283 -3.35 -6.76 16.77
N GLN A 284 -2.78 -7.43 17.77
CA GLN A 284 -2.24 -8.79 17.65
C GLN A 284 -3.22 -9.81 18.20
N SER A 285 -3.42 -10.92 17.46
CA SER A 285 -4.18 -12.07 17.94
C SER A 285 -3.34 -12.89 18.92
N PHE A 286 -4.00 -13.49 19.92
CA PHE A 286 -3.37 -14.46 20.80
C PHE A 286 -3.04 -15.76 20.05
N ARG A 287 -1.97 -16.44 20.46
CA ARG A 287 -1.84 -17.87 20.16
C ARG A 287 -2.83 -18.61 21.08
N ASN A 288 -3.72 -19.39 20.52
CA ASN A 288 -4.40 -20.43 21.28
C ASN A 288 -3.42 -21.53 21.68
#